data_33156c7754bf6872b68f4ebc1970d9f1
#
_entry.id   33156c7754bf6872b68f4ebc1970d9f1
#
_cell.length_a   1.000
_cell.length_b   1.000
_cell.length_c   1.000
_cell.angle_alpha   90.00
_cell.angle_beta   90.00
_cell.angle_gamma   90.00
#
_symmetry.space_group_name_H-M   'P 1'
#
loop_
_entity.id
_entity.type
_entity.pdbx_description
1 polymer ?
#
loop_
_entity_poly.entity_id
_entity_poly.type
_entity_poly.pdbx_seq_one_letter_code
_entity_poly.pdbx_strand_id
1 'polypeptide(L)'
;MPGDGTRELVALLPHRAPFLFVDEVESCEPAVAVRARYMVTGDEPFLAGHFPGNPVFPGVLQLEALAQAGAIAVLADPRYADKLPLFGGVEDARFRRVVRPGDLLMLAVDIERLSPRGGWGRGVATVDGAECCRARLLFALA
;
A
#
# COMPACT_ATOMS: atom_id res chain seq x y z
N MET A 1 1.81 21.12 5.34
CA MET A 1 1.64 20.60 5.58
C MET A 1 1.89 19.65 5.49
N PRO A 2 1.79 19.60 5.76
CA PRO A 2 2.08 18.37 5.82
C PRO A 2 1.85 17.70 4.64
N GLY A 3 1.16 18.15 3.99
CA GLY A 3 0.84 17.45 2.95
C GLY A 3 1.93 16.79 2.36
N ASP A 4 2.81 17.43 2.42
CA ASP A 4 3.81 16.91 1.87
C ASP A 4 4.51 16.09 2.78
N GLY A 5 4.20 15.88 3.83
CA GLY A 5 4.81 14.98 4.68
C GLY A 5 5.00 13.63 4.10
N THR A 6 5.22 13.58 2.95
CA THR A 6 5.29 12.48 2.09
C THR A 6 6.17 11.38 2.59
N ARG A 7 7.44 11.66 2.87
CA ARG A 7 8.36 10.65 3.37
C ARG A 7 8.26 10.46 4.87
N GLU A 8 7.86 11.51 5.58
CA GLU A 8 7.66 11.43 7.01
C GLU A 8 6.51 10.49 7.33
N LEU A 9 5.44 10.53 6.53
CA LEU A 9 4.32 9.63 6.71
C LEU A 9 4.72 8.19 6.39
N VAL A 10 5.54 7.97 5.37
CA VAL A 10 6.03 6.63 5.07
C VAL A 10 6.82 6.07 6.25
N ALA A 11 7.55 6.92 6.96
CA ALA A 11 8.35 6.50 8.11
C ALA A 11 7.50 6.00 9.28
N LEU A 12 6.19 6.23 9.27
CA LEU A 12 5.29 5.65 10.28
C LEU A 12 5.21 4.14 10.17
N LEU A 13 5.45 3.59 8.96
CA LEU A 13 5.40 2.15 8.77
C LEU A 13 6.58 1.47 9.47
N PRO A 14 6.36 0.30 10.08
CA PRO A 14 7.47 -0.48 10.62
C PRO A 14 8.27 -1.20 9.53
N HIS A 15 7.69 -1.32 8.35
CA HIS A 15 8.31 -1.98 7.21
C HIS A 15 9.60 -1.29 6.78
N ARG A 16 10.56 -2.05 6.26
CA ARG A 16 11.84 -1.52 5.75
C ARG A 16 12.21 -2.26 4.48
N ALA A 17 13.02 -1.63 3.65
CA ALA A 17 13.51 -2.26 2.44
C ALA A 17 14.19 -3.58 2.79
N PRO A 18 14.03 -4.62 1.99
CA PRO A 18 13.43 -4.63 0.66
C PRO A 18 11.91 -4.87 0.65
N PHE A 19 11.24 -4.80 1.82
CA PHE A 19 9.81 -5.06 1.90
C PHE A 19 9.00 -3.79 2.18
N LEU A 20 9.44 -2.66 1.68
CA LEU A 20 8.72 -1.39 1.75
C LEU A 20 8.27 -1.02 0.35
N PHE A 21 6.96 -0.94 0.14
CA PHE A 21 6.35 -0.73 -1.16
C PHE A 21 5.52 0.54 -1.25
N VAL A 22 5.93 1.57 -0.52
CA VAL A 22 5.39 2.92 -0.63
C VAL A 22 6.56 3.87 -0.62
N ASP A 23 6.71 4.67 -1.67
CA ASP A 23 7.80 5.65 -1.75
C ASP A 23 7.40 6.98 -1.17
N GLU A 24 6.20 7.45 -1.50
CA GLU A 24 5.71 8.77 -1.10
C GLU A 24 4.22 8.74 -0.89
N VAL A 25 3.74 9.60 0.00
CA VAL A 25 2.32 9.83 0.21
C VAL A 25 1.95 11.17 -0.45
N GLU A 26 0.94 11.16 -1.32
CA GLU A 26 0.47 12.38 -1.95
C GLU A 26 -0.52 13.12 -1.07
N SER A 27 -1.39 12.38 -0.41
CA SER A 27 -2.36 12.97 0.50
C SER A 27 -2.78 11.92 1.53
N CYS A 28 -3.08 12.39 2.73
CA CYS A 28 -3.53 11.50 3.80
C CYS A 28 -4.48 12.26 4.71
N GLU A 29 -5.68 11.70 4.88
CA GLU A 29 -6.60 12.14 5.90
C GLU A 29 -6.59 11.02 6.96
N PRO A 30 -5.99 11.24 8.12
CA PRO A 30 -5.79 10.18 9.12
C PRO A 30 -7.06 9.43 9.42
N ALA A 31 -6.97 8.10 9.41
CA ALA A 31 -8.06 7.16 9.65
C ALA A 31 -9.17 7.19 8.59
N VAL A 32 -9.02 7.96 7.54
CA VAL A 32 -10.06 8.12 6.52
C VAL A 32 -9.59 7.68 5.13
N ALA A 33 -8.50 8.23 4.63
CA ALA A 33 -8.05 7.94 3.27
C ALA A 33 -6.60 8.27 3.06
N VAL A 34 -5.98 7.59 2.11
CA VAL A 34 -4.59 7.86 1.73
C VAL A 34 -4.44 7.68 0.23
N ARG A 35 -3.60 8.52 -0.36
CA ARG A 35 -3.15 8.40 -1.75
C ARG A 35 -1.64 8.40 -1.73
N ALA A 36 -1.04 7.36 -2.29
CA ALA A 36 0.39 7.16 -2.22
C ALA A 36 0.89 6.57 -3.53
N ARG A 37 2.20 6.40 -3.65
CA ARG A 37 2.78 5.85 -4.88
C ARG A 37 4.03 5.04 -4.58
N TYR A 38 4.31 4.11 -5.49
CA TYR A 38 5.49 3.28 -5.48
C TYR A 38 6.01 3.09 -6.89
N MET A 39 7.27 3.44 -7.14
CA MET A 39 7.90 3.22 -8.43
C MET A 39 8.52 1.82 -8.47
N VAL A 40 8.10 0.99 -9.44
CA VAL A 40 8.73 -0.30 -9.66
C VAL A 40 9.99 -0.05 -10.47
N THR A 41 11.15 -0.14 -9.82
CA THR A 41 12.42 0.27 -10.44
C THR A 41 13.01 -0.82 -11.35
N GLY A 42 12.77 -2.08 -11.01
CA GLY A 42 13.43 -3.20 -11.67
C GLY A 42 14.55 -3.78 -10.84
N ASP A 43 14.96 -3.09 -9.77
CA ASP A 43 16.06 -3.55 -8.92
C ASP A 43 15.57 -4.35 -7.72
N GLU A 44 14.27 -4.55 -7.60
CA GLU A 44 13.71 -5.34 -6.52
C GLU A 44 14.24 -6.76 -6.61
N PRO A 45 14.77 -7.32 -5.50
CA PRO A 45 15.52 -8.59 -5.57
C PRO A 45 14.69 -9.79 -5.99
N PHE A 46 13.38 -9.76 -5.80
CA PHE A 46 12.51 -10.89 -6.16
C PHE A 46 12.18 -10.95 -7.64
N LEU A 47 12.40 -9.87 -8.40
CA LEU A 47 12.01 -9.83 -9.81
C LEU A 47 12.77 -10.81 -10.67
N ALA A 48 14.01 -11.14 -10.31
CA ALA A 48 14.82 -12.09 -11.06
C ALA A 48 14.14 -13.46 -11.14
N GLY A 49 13.36 -13.80 -10.12
CA GLY A 49 12.63 -15.07 -10.08
C GLY A 49 11.18 -14.96 -10.54
N HIS A 50 10.72 -13.74 -10.82
CA HIS A 50 9.29 -13.52 -11.13
C HIS A 50 9.15 -12.56 -12.33
N PHE A 51 9.55 -12.93 -13.52
CA PHE A 51 10.05 -14.25 -13.93
C PHE A 51 11.38 -14.06 -14.64
N PRO A 52 12.23 -15.08 -14.75
CA PRO A 52 13.53 -14.93 -15.41
C PRO A 52 13.39 -14.33 -16.82
N GLY A 53 14.10 -13.22 -17.06
CA GLY A 53 14.04 -12.53 -18.35
C GLY A 53 12.72 -11.81 -18.64
N ASN A 54 11.75 -11.86 -17.72
CA ASN A 54 10.42 -11.23 -17.90
C ASN A 54 9.90 -10.77 -16.54
N PRO A 55 10.48 -9.69 -15.99
CA PRO A 55 10.12 -9.24 -14.65
C PRO A 55 8.70 -8.70 -14.58
N VAL A 56 7.95 -9.20 -13.61
CA VAL A 56 6.59 -8.80 -13.32
C VAL A 56 6.49 -8.52 -11.81
N PHE A 57 5.98 -7.35 -11.45
CA PHE A 57 5.75 -7.06 -10.05
C PHE A 57 4.61 -7.93 -9.56
N PRO A 58 4.83 -8.81 -8.57
CA PRO A 58 3.83 -9.79 -8.16
C PRO A 58 2.52 -9.16 -7.74
N GLY A 59 1.40 -9.74 -8.17
CA GLY A 59 0.08 -9.24 -7.79
C GLY A 59 -0.11 -9.23 -6.29
N VAL A 60 0.38 -10.26 -5.58
CA VAL A 60 0.27 -10.30 -4.12
C VAL A 60 1.03 -9.16 -3.46
N LEU A 61 2.08 -8.63 -4.10
CA LEU A 61 2.79 -7.47 -3.58
C LEU A 61 2.09 -6.17 -3.92
N GLN A 62 1.23 -6.14 -4.93
CA GLN A 62 0.33 -5.00 -5.13
C GLN A 62 -0.64 -4.92 -3.95
N LEU A 63 -1.16 -6.07 -3.49
CA LEU A 63 -2.00 -6.10 -2.29
C LEU A 63 -1.23 -5.63 -1.08
N GLU A 64 0.01 -6.06 -0.93
CA GLU A 64 0.85 -5.63 0.19
C GLU A 64 1.10 -4.12 0.13
N ALA A 65 1.36 -3.57 -1.05
CA ALA A 65 1.57 -2.13 -1.21
C ALA A 65 0.32 -1.35 -0.80
N LEU A 66 -0.87 -1.83 -1.18
CA LEU A 66 -2.13 -1.22 -0.76
C LEU A 66 -2.30 -1.31 0.75
N ALA A 67 -1.98 -2.46 1.34
CA ALA A 67 -2.08 -2.63 2.79
C ALA A 67 -1.13 -1.66 3.52
N GLN A 68 0.09 -1.48 3.00
CA GLN A 68 1.03 -0.53 3.59
C GLN A 68 0.52 0.89 3.48
N ALA A 69 -0.01 1.27 2.32
CA ALA A 69 -0.58 2.61 2.16
C ALA A 69 -1.73 2.82 3.15
N GLY A 70 -2.62 1.85 3.27
CA GLY A 70 -3.73 1.94 4.24
C GLY A 70 -3.25 2.01 5.68
N ALA A 71 -2.19 1.27 6.00
CA ALA A 71 -1.61 1.31 7.34
C ALA A 71 -1.07 2.70 7.68
N ILE A 72 -0.58 3.44 6.69
CA ILE A 72 -0.14 4.82 6.93
C ILE A 72 -1.32 5.67 7.40
N ALA A 73 -2.48 5.55 6.75
CA ALA A 73 -3.66 6.31 7.17
C ALA A 73 -4.07 5.95 8.61
N VAL A 74 -3.97 4.69 8.98
CA VAL A 74 -4.29 4.24 10.33
C VAL A 74 -3.29 4.83 11.34
N LEU A 75 -2.00 4.68 11.07
CA LEU A 75 -0.95 5.12 11.99
C LEU A 75 -0.82 6.63 12.07
N ALA A 76 -1.32 7.35 11.07
CA ALA A 76 -1.32 8.81 11.10
C ALA A 76 -2.33 9.37 12.10
N ASP A 77 -3.29 8.56 12.55
CA ASP A 77 -4.23 8.96 13.59
C ASP A 77 -3.60 8.71 14.95
N PRO A 78 -3.49 9.74 15.80
CA PRO A 78 -2.84 9.58 17.13
C PRO A 78 -3.43 8.47 17.98
N ARG A 79 -4.70 8.13 17.79
CA ARG A 79 -5.33 7.05 18.54
C ARG A 79 -4.70 5.69 18.27
N TYR A 80 -4.08 5.52 17.10
CA TYR A 80 -3.54 4.24 16.68
C TYR A 80 -2.04 4.27 16.41
N ALA A 81 -1.37 5.39 16.74
CA ALA A 81 0.03 5.60 16.37
C ALA A 81 1.00 4.59 16.97
N ASP A 82 0.63 3.99 18.11
CA ASP A 82 1.48 3.01 18.80
C ASP A 82 1.11 1.56 18.43
N LYS A 83 0.19 1.35 17.52
CA LYS A 83 -0.24 0.01 17.14
C LYS A 83 0.66 -0.58 16.05
N LEU A 84 0.70 -1.91 15.99
CA LEU A 84 1.35 -2.63 14.91
C LEU A 84 0.27 -3.06 13.92
N PRO A 85 0.27 -2.50 12.70
CA PRO A 85 -0.73 -2.88 11.72
C PRO A 85 -0.33 -4.19 11.05
N LEU A 86 -1.21 -5.16 11.12
CA LEU A 86 -1.02 -6.47 10.51
C LEU A 86 -2.07 -6.67 9.42
N PHE A 87 -1.67 -7.32 8.34
CA PHE A 87 -2.57 -7.60 7.24
C PHE A 87 -3.40 -8.83 7.65
N GLY A 88 -4.67 -8.61 8.02
CA GLY A 88 -5.50 -9.64 8.61
C GLY A 88 -6.34 -10.44 7.63
N GLY A 89 -6.60 -9.90 6.44
CA GLY A 89 -7.41 -10.60 5.47
C GLY A 89 -7.66 -9.78 4.22
N VAL A 90 -8.14 -10.44 3.17
CA VAL A 90 -8.41 -9.84 1.87
C VAL A 90 -9.71 -10.39 1.35
N GLU A 91 -10.58 -9.53 0.82
CA GLU A 91 -11.80 -9.92 0.13
C GLU A 91 -11.84 -9.29 -1.26
N ASP A 92 -12.46 -10.01 -2.19
CA ASP A 92 -12.75 -9.49 -3.53
C ASP A 92 -11.51 -8.97 -4.27
N ALA A 93 -10.39 -9.65 -4.11
CA ALA A 93 -9.16 -9.25 -4.80
C ALA A 93 -9.28 -9.55 -6.30
N ARG A 94 -8.90 -8.56 -7.11
CA ARG A 94 -8.89 -8.68 -8.57
C ARG A 94 -7.60 -8.11 -9.11
N PHE A 95 -6.96 -8.86 -10.00
CA PHE A 95 -5.73 -8.46 -10.67
C PHE A 95 -6.07 -8.29 -12.15
N ARG A 96 -6.02 -7.05 -12.64
CA ARG A 96 -6.52 -6.74 -13.98
C ARG A 96 -5.43 -6.44 -14.99
N ARG A 97 -4.26 -6.01 -14.52
CA ARG A 97 -3.15 -5.64 -15.39
C ARG A 97 -1.83 -6.01 -14.75
N VAL A 98 -0.89 -6.43 -15.58
CA VAL A 98 0.48 -6.72 -15.15
C VAL A 98 1.20 -5.40 -14.87
N VAL A 99 1.97 -5.35 -13.79
CA VAL A 99 2.81 -4.21 -13.42
C VAL A 99 4.26 -4.61 -13.66
N ARG A 100 5.02 -3.74 -14.31
CA ARG A 100 6.39 -4.04 -14.74
C ARG A 100 7.35 -2.96 -14.29
N PRO A 101 8.66 -3.23 -14.32
CA PRO A 101 9.66 -2.20 -14.07
C PRO A 101 9.39 -0.96 -14.92
N GLY A 102 9.52 0.20 -14.30
CA GLY A 102 9.23 1.49 -14.93
C GLY A 102 7.82 1.99 -14.69
N ASP A 103 6.91 1.13 -14.21
CA ASP A 103 5.55 1.56 -13.90
C ASP A 103 5.51 2.27 -12.56
N LEU A 104 4.82 3.41 -12.52
CA LEU A 104 4.53 4.11 -11.29
C LEU A 104 3.17 3.66 -10.77
N LEU A 105 3.20 2.91 -9.68
CA LEU A 105 1.98 2.34 -9.10
C LEU A 105 1.36 3.37 -8.17
N MET A 106 0.15 3.82 -8.50
CA MET A 106 -0.62 4.73 -7.65
C MET A 106 -1.49 3.90 -6.72
N LEU A 107 -1.46 4.23 -5.44
CA LEU A 107 -2.12 3.45 -4.39
C LEU A 107 -3.18 4.32 -3.72
N ALA A 108 -4.43 3.91 -3.82
CA ALA A 108 -5.55 4.63 -3.20
C ALA A 108 -6.23 3.70 -2.22
N VAL A 109 -6.32 4.11 -0.95
CA VAL A 109 -7.04 3.34 0.07
C VAL A 109 -7.98 4.26 0.82
N ASP A 110 -9.25 3.83 0.90
CA ASP A 110 -10.27 4.51 1.69
C ASP A 110 -10.65 3.60 2.85
N ILE A 111 -10.58 4.13 4.06
CA ILE A 111 -10.91 3.36 5.27
C ILE A 111 -12.43 3.34 5.39
N GLU A 112 -12.99 2.13 5.52
CA GLU A 112 -14.44 1.96 5.68
C GLU A 112 -14.86 1.94 7.13
N ARG A 113 -14.06 1.26 7.95
CA ARG A 113 -14.38 1.06 9.36
C ARG A 113 -13.09 0.85 10.13
N LEU A 114 -12.97 1.49 11.28
CA LEU A 114 -11.76 1.36 12.09
C LEU A 114 -12.12 1.38 13.57
N SER A 115 -11.46 0.51 14.34
CA SER A 115 -11.58 0.44 15.79
C SER A 115 -10.20 0.10 16.34
N PRO A 116 -10.01 0.11 17.68
CA PRO A 116 -8.70 -0.23 18.24
C PRO A 116 -8.19 -1.63 17.91
N ARG A 117 -9.07 -2.53 17.48
CA ARG A 117 -8.67 -3.90 17.12
C ARG A 117 -8.32 -4.04 15.66
N GLY A 118 -8.78 -3.14 14.81
CA GLY A 118 -8.56 -3.21 13.38
C GLY A 118 -9.71 -2.63 12.61
N GLY A 119 -9.72 -2.87 11.32
CA GLY A 119 -10.76 -2.32 10.47
C GLY A 119 -10.62 -2.78 9.02
N TRP A 120 -11.46 -2.20 8.18
CA TRP A 120 -11.51 -2.51 6.76
C TRP A 120 -11.24 -1.28 5.93
N GLY A 121 -10.60 -1.49 4.79
CA GLY A 121 -10.41 -0.45 3.79
C GLY A 121 -10.57 -1.01 2.39
N ARG A 122 -10.85 -0.13 1.42
CA ARG A 122 -10.88 -0.48 0.01
C ARG A 122 -9.67 0.11 -0.66
N GLY A 123 -8.93 -0.74 -1.39
CA GLY A 123 -7.73 -0.34 -2.06
C GLY A 123 -7.83 -0.53 -3.57
N VAL A 124 -7.27 0.40 -4.30
CA VAL A 124 -7.15 0.32 -5.77
C VAL A 124 -5.76 0.78 -6.16
N ALA A 125 -5.07 -0.06 -6.94
CA ALA A 125 -3.77 0.28 -7.49
C ALA A 125 -3.93 0.54 -8.99
N THR A 126 -3.35 1.64 -9.47
CA THR A 126 -3.45 2.02 -10.88
C THR A 126 -2.08 2.37 -11.44
N VAL A 127 -1.93 2.22 -12.76
CA VAL A 127 -0.77 2.72 -13.53
C VAL A 127 -1.34 3.50 -14.70
N ASP A 128 -0.91 4.75 -14.82
CA ASP A 128 -1.40 5.66 -15.88
C ASP A 128 -2.93 5.69 -15.94
N GLY A 129 -3.56 5.70 -14.78
CA GLY A 129 -5.02 5.78 -14.67
C GLY A 129 -5.76 4.48 -14.88
N ALA A 130 -5.07 3.41 -15.26
CA ALA A 130 -5.71 2.11 -15.50
C ALA A 130 -5.59 1.23 -14.26
N GLU A 131 -6.70 0.64 -13.86
CA GLU A 131 -6.72 -0.22 -12.68
C GLU A 131 -5.90 -1.49 -12.91
N CYS A 132 -4.98 -1.76 -11.99
CA CYS A 132 -4.16 -2.96 -12.00
C CYS A 132 -4.63 -3.98 -10.97
N CYS A 133 -5.06 -3.50 -9.81
CA CYS A 133 -5.47 -4.35 -8.71
C CYS A 133 -6.49 -3.62 -7.85
N ARG A 134 -7.45 -4.38 -7.30
CA ARG A 134 -8.36 -3.84 -6.27
C ARG A 134 -8.64 -4.91 -5.25
N ALA A 135 -8.94 -4.50 -4.03
CA ALA A 135 -9.30 -5.42 -2.98
C ALA A 135 -9.92 -4.70 -1.79
N ARG A 136 -10.63 -5.45 -0.97
CA ARG A 136 -11.04 -5.00 0.34
C ARG A 136 -10.06 -5.60 1.35
N LEU A 137 -9.50 -4.77 2.21
CA LEU A 137 -8.37 -5.14 3.07
C LEU A 137 -8.80 -5.10 4.52
N LEU A 138 -8.46 -6.14 5.27
CA LEU A 138 -8.67 -6.19 6.71
C LEU A 138 -7.36 -5.88 7.41
N PHE A 139 -7.37 -4.87 8.27
CA PHE A 139 -6.25 -4.53 9.12
C PHE A 139 -6.50 -5.04 10.53
N ALA A 140 -5.56 -5.77 11.09
CA ALA A 140 -5.57 -6.14 12.50
C ALA A 140 -4.56 -5.26 13.21
N LEU A 141 -4.92 -4.69 14.36
CA LEU A 141 -4.04 -3.80 15.12
C LEU A 141 -3.63 -4.47 16.42
N ALA A 142 -2.33 -4.63 16.59
CA ALA A 142 -1.77 -5.25 17.80
C ALA A 142 -1.06 -4.24 18.68
#